data_e6c479b0ed4dd7bcf43d5d40e4d7a469
#
_entry.id   e6c479b0ed4dd7bcf43d5d40e4d7a469
#
_cell.length_a   1.000
_cell.length_b   1.000
_cell.length_c   1.000
_cell.angle_alpha   90.00
_cell.angle_beta   90.00
_cell.angle_gamma   90.00
#
_symmetry.space_group_name_H-M   'P 1'
#
loop_
_entity.id
_entity.type
_entity.pdbx_description
1 polymer ?
#
loop_
_entity_poly.entity_id
_entity_poly.type
_entity_poly.pdbx_seq_one_letter_code
_entity_poly.pdbx_strand_id
1 'polypeptide(L)'
;MPKNDKTENKDIKLDKSEKKVVKSSYSKKKNVKKNILNGVAYVQSTFNNTIISIADTNGNVISWSSSGHKGFKGSRKSTPYAAQIAADAAASKAIEYGMKTLSVEVKGPGSGRETALRALQARGFKILSIKDTTPMPHNGLSLIHI
;
A
#
# COMPACT_ATOMS: atom_id res chain seq x y z
N MET A 1 -45.24 -27.46 44.04
CA MET A 1 -44.25 -28.05 44.94
C MET A 1 -43.28 -28.88 44.17
N PRO A 2 -42.06 -28.92 44.54
CA PRO A 2 -40.96 -27.94 44.39
C PRO A 2 -39.65 -28.60 43.92
N LYS A 3 -38.61 -27.79 43.98
CA LYS A 3 -37.16 -28.09 44.16
C LYS A 3 -36.33 -27.86 42.93
N ASN A 4 -35.69 -26.71 42.94
CA ASN A 4 -34.26 -26.49 43.22
C ASN A 4 -33.32 -27.33 42.36
N ASP A 5 -32.68 -26.68 41.42
CA ASP A 5 -31.27 -26.96 41.12
C ASP A 5 -30.50 -25.68 40.88
N LYS A 6 -29.83 -25.31 41.96
CA LYS A 6 -28.69 -24.38 41.97
C LYS A 6 -27.45 -25.25 41.80
N THR A 7 -26.97 -25.44 40.59
CA THR A 7 -25.61 -25.94 40.34
C THR A 7 -25.25 -25.89 38.87
N GLU A 8 -25.22 -24.67 38.28
CA GLU A 8 -24.57 -24.46 37.00
C GLU A 8 -24.10 -23.02 36.90
N ASN A 9 -23.09 -22.63 37.64
CA ASN A 9 -22.43 -21.34 37.46
C ASN A 9 -21.00 -21.29 38.02
N LYS A 10 -20.25 -22.40 37.91
CA LYS A 10 -18.84 -22.40 38.32
C LYS A 10 -17.83 -22.67 37.19
N ASP A 11 -18.26 -23.12 36.03
CA ASP A 11 -17.30 -23.53 34.97
C ASP A 11 -17.00 -22.48 33.89
N ILE A 12 -17.62 -21.30 33.97
CA ILE A 12 -17.42 -20.24 32.96
C ILE A 12 -16.31 -19.25 33.35
N LYS A 13 -15.71 -19.35 34.55
CA LYS A 13 -14.68 -18.40 35.01
C LYS A 13 -13.23 -18.82 34.77
N LEU A 14 -12.96 -20.08 34.41
CA LEU A 14 -11.58 -20.54 34.18
C LEU A 14 -11.06 -20.25 32.76
N ASP A 15 -11.94 -20.14 31.76
CA ASP A 15 -11.52 -20.01 30.34
C ASP A 15 -11.16 -18.56 29.92
N LYS A 16 -11.40 -17.58 30.78
CA LYS A 16 -11.02 -16.16 30.53
C LYS A 16 -9.63 -15.75 31.00
N SER A 17 -9.01 -16.54 31.89
CA SER A 17 -7.67 -16.22 32.39
C SER A 17 -6.57 -16.72 31.46
N GLU A 18 -6.75 -17.84 30.77
CA GLU A 18 -5.76 -18.39 29.86
C GLU A 18 -5.68 -17.65 28.51
N LYS A 19 -6.77 -17.04 28.04
CA LYS A 19 -6.76 -16.20 26.82
C LYS A 19 -6.09 -14.84 27.00
N LYS A 20 -5.79 -14.42 28.23
CA LYS A 20 -5.10 -13.15 28.51
C LYS A 20 -3.59 -13.27 28.50
N VAL A 21 -3.03 -14.44 28.68
CA VAL A 21 -1.58 -14.65 28.79
C VAL A 21 -0.90 -14.78 27.43
N VAL A 22 -1.61 -15.23 26.40
CA VAL A 22 -1.02 -15.41 25.06
C VAL A 22 -0.93 -14.13 24.23
N LYS A 23 -1.54 -13.02 24.66
CA LYS A 23 -1.52 -11.73 23.93
C LYS A 23 -0.36 -10.79 24.27
N SER A 24 0.53 -11.12 25.19
CA SER A 24 1.54 -10.15 25.68
C SER A 24 2.97 -10.35 25.15
N SER A 25 3.24 -11.30 24.26
CA SER A 25 4.63 -11.57 23.81
C SER A 25 4.98 -11.11 22.39
N TYR A 26 4.07 -10.45 21.66
CA TYR A 26 4.44 -9.75 20.44
C TYR A 26 4.79 -8.30 20.76
N SER A 27 5.97 -8.07 21.30
CA SER A 27 6.55 -6.73 21.32
C SER A 27 6.70 -6.28 19.86
N LYS A 28 5.88 -5.33 19.41
CA LYS A 28 6.10 -4.64 18.15
C LYS A 28 7.50 -4.05 18.20
N LYS A 29 8.47 -4.66 17.51
CA LYS A 29 9.75 -4.03 17.24
C LYS A 29 9.43 -2.63 16.72
N LYS A 30 9.78 -1.58 17.47
CA LYS A 30 9.70 -0.20 16.98
C LYS A 30 10.61 -0.15 15.78
N ASN A 31 10.03 -0.10 14.58
CA ASN A 31 10.80 0.12 13.37
C ASN A 31 11.51 1.46 13.54
N VAL A 32 12.82 1.42 13.68
CA VAL A 32 13.66 2.62 13.65
C VAL A 32 13.41 3.26 12.30
N LYS A 33 12.77 4.42 12.28
CA LYS A 33 12.51 5.17 11.05
C LYS A 33 13.88 5.57 10.50
N LYS A 34 14.32 4.91 9.43
CA LYS A 34 15.55 5.29 8.72
C LYS A 34 15.26 6.58 7.98
N ASN A 35 16.08 7.61 8.17
CA ASN A 35 16.02 8.82 7.36
C ASN A 35 16.58 8.54 5.98
N ILE A 36 15.68 8.40 4.99
CA ILE A 36 16.02 8.10 3.61
C ILE A 36 15.66 9.34 2.77
N LEU A 37 16.66 10.07 2.30
CA LEU A 37 16.44 11.31 1.57
C LEU A 37 16.04 11.10 0.11
N ASN A 38 16.62 10.10 -0.54
CA ASN A 38 16.43 9.79 -1.96
C ASN A 38 15.73 8.46 -2.14
N GLY A 39 14.81 8.38 -3.08
CA GLY A 39 14.11 7.15 -3.38
C GLY A 39 13.68 7.04 -4.83
N VAL A 40 13.10 5.88 -5.15
CA VAL A 40 12.52 5.58 -6.46
C VAL A 40 11.04 5.31 -6.28
N ALA A 41 10.21 5.99 -7.04
CA ALA A 41 8.78 5.74 -7.09
C ALA A 41 8.42 4.94 -8.34
N TYR A 42 7.85 3.77 -8.14
CA TYR A 42 7.35 2.90 -9.19
C TYR A 42 5.85 3.11 -9.33
N VAL A 43 5.41 3.58 -10.48
CA VAL A 43 4.00 3.78 -10.81
C VAL A 43 3.60 2.75 -11.85
N GLN A 44 2.82 1.75 -11.45
CA GLN A 44 2.25 0.78 -12.37
C GLN A 44 0.78 1.10 -12.59
N SER A 45 0.44 1.58 -13.78
CA SER A 45 -0.91 1.95 -14.17
C SER A 45 -1.41 1.04 -15.28
N THR A 46 -2.32 0.15 -14.93
CA THR A 46 -3.05 -0.73 -15.88
C THR A 46 -4.42 -0.16 -16.17
N PHE A 47 -5.14 -0.74 -17.13
CA PHE A 47 -6.54 -0.37 -17.41
C PHE A 47 -7.50 -0.65 -16.24
N ASN A 48 -7.12 -1.50 -15.28
CA ASN A 48 -7.98 -1.91 -14.17
C ASN A 48 -7.57 -1.34 -12.82
N ASN A 49 -6.31 -0.95 -12.64
CA ASN A 49 -5.81 -0.51 -11.34
C ASN A 49 -4.53 0.33 -11.49
N THR A 50 -4.28 1.19 -10.52
CA THR A 50 -3.00 1.90 -10.38
C THR A 50 -2.36 1.53 -9.05
N ILE A 51 -1.10 1.08 -9.10
CA ILE A 51 -0.30 0.71 -7.93
C ILE A 51 0.91 1.63 -7.88
N ILE A 52 1.19 2.17 -6.72
CA ILE A 52 2.33 3.05 -6.49
C ILE A 52 3.15 2.47 -5.35
N SER A 53 4.44 2.26 -5.61
CA SER A 53 5.40 1.77 -4.62
C SER A 53 6.56 2.73 -4.55
N ILE A 54 6.93 3.15 -3.35
CA ILE A 54 8.08 4.04 -3.13
C ILE A 54 9.14 3.22 -2.40
N ALA A 55 10.30 3.12 -3.01
CA ALA A 55 11.43 2.35 -2.51
C ALA A 55 12.65 3.25 -2.28
N ASP A 56 13.57 2.74 -1.49
CA ASP A 56 14.92 3.26 -1.35
C ASP A 56 15.76 3.00 -2.62
N THR A 57 16.90 3.64 -2.74
CA THR A 57 17.90 3.40 -3.81
C THR A 57 18.39 1.96 -3.87
N ASN A 58 18.30 1.23 -2.76
CA ASN A 58 18.65 -0.18 -2.65
C ASN A 58 17.51 -1.15 -3.09
N GLY A 59 16.36 -0.63 -3.49
CA GLY A 59 15.19 -1.42 -3.88
C GLY A 59 14.28 -1.87 -2.74
N ASN A 60 14.53 -1.47 -1.49
CA ASN A 60 13.64 -1.79 -0.38
C ASN A 60 12.40 -0.92 -0.41
N VAL A 61 11.22 -1.52 -0.49
CA VAL A 61 9.95 -0.80 -0.49
C VAL A 61 9.66 -0.24 0.91
N ILE A 62 9.48 1.08 0.99
CA ILE A 62 9.21 1.83 2.22
C ILE A 62 7.72 2.06 2.38
N SER A 63 7.06 2.47 1.30
CA SER A 63 5.64 2.71 1.28
C SER A 63 5.03 2.25 -0.04
N TRP A 64 3.78 1.83 0.04
CA TRP A 64 3.02 1.49 -1.14
C TRP A 64 1.54 1.81 -0.92
N SER A 65 0.83 2.02 -2.01
CA SER A 65 -0.61 2.13 -2.03
C SER A 65 -1.15 1.78 -3.42
N SER A 66 -2.42 1.42 -3.48
CA SER A 66 -3.11 1.19 -4.76
C SER A 66 -4.52 1.76 -4.72
N SER A 67 -5.11 1.96 -5.89
CA SER A 67 -6.52 2.40 -5.98
C SER A 67 -7.45 1.43 -5.27
N GLY A 68 -7.21 0.11 -5.39
CA GLY A 68 -7.99 -0.91 -4.68
C GLY A 68 -7.81 -0.88 -3.17
N HIS A 69 -6.60 -0.61 -2.68
CA HIS A 69 -6.31 -0.47 -1.25
C HIS A 69 -7.02 0.74 -0.63
N LYS A 70 -7.31 1.77 -1.41
CA LYS A 70 -8.04 2.96 -0.98
C LYS A 70 -9.57 2.80 -1.03
N GLY A 71 -10.07 1.60 -1.27
CA GLY A 71 -11.49 1.28 -1.22
C GLY A 71 -12.23 1.47 -2.55
N PHE A 72 -11.55 1.85 -3.63
CA PHE A 72 -12.17 1.87 -4.95
C PHE A 72 -12.41 0.44 -5.44
N LYS A 73 -13.59 0.18 -5.99
CA LYS A 73 -14.01 -1.15 -6.47
C LYS A 73 -14.40 -1.10 -7.95
N GLY A 74 -14.23 -2.23 -8.65
CA GLY A 74 -14.62 -2.36 -10.05
C GLY A 74 -13.92 -1.36 -10.97
N SER A 75 -14.63 -0.78 -11.91
CA SER A 75 -14.12 0.20 -12.88
C SER A 75 -13.58 1.50 -12.26
N ARG A 76 -14.04 1.86 -11.07
CA ARG A 76 -13.56 3.06 -10.37
C ARG A 76 -12.09 3.01 -9.98
N LYS A 77 -11.47 1.83 -9.93
CA LYS A 77 -10.03 1.68 -9.64
C LYS A 77 -9.13 2.24 -10.74
N SER A 78 -9.60 2.27 -11.98
CA SER A 78 -8.83 2.74 -13.13
C SER A 78 -8.93 4.24 -13.36
N THR A 79 -9.72 4.96 -12.55
CA THR A 79 -9.90 6.39 -12.73
C THR A 79 -8.65 7.20 -12.31
N PRO A 80 -8.38 8.34 -12.97
CA PRO A 80 -7.30 9.25 -12.58
C PRO A 80 -7.41 9.72 -11.13
N TYR A 81 -8.61 9.97 -10.65
CA TYR A 81 -8.87 10.37 -9.27
C TYR A 81 -8.44 9.29 -8.26
N ALA A 82 -8.73 8.01 -8.54
CA ALA A 82 -8.31 6.92 -7.68
C ALA A 82 -6.77 6.78 -7.63
N ALA A 83 -6.10 7.03 -8.76
CA ALA A 83 -4.64 7.06 -8.84
C ALA A 83 -4.04 8.20 -8.00
N GLN A 84 -4.67 9.38 -8.02
CA GLN A 84 -4.26 10.51 -7.20
C GLN A 84 -4.34 10.18 -5.70
N ILE A 85 -5.47 9.64 -5.22
CA ILE A 85 -5.64 9.24 -3.82
C ILE A 85 -4.63 8.16 -3.40
N ALA A 86 -4.35 7.21 -4.30
CA ALA A 86 -3.33 6.19 -4.04
C ALA A 86 -1.93 6.81 -3.92
N ALA A 87 -1.57 7.73 -4.84
CA ALA A 87 -0.29 8.45 -4.81
C ALA A 87 -0.13 9.28 -3.52
N ASP A 88 -1.15 10.03 -3.16
CA ASP A 88 -1.19 10.81 -1.93
C ASP A 88 -0.94 9.98 -0.68
N ALA A 89 -1.53 8.80 -0.63
CA ALA A 89 -1.38 7.91 0.51
C ALA A 89 0.00 7.25 0.59
N ALA A 90 0.60 6.87 -0.55
CA ALA A 90 1.97 6.37 -0.59
C ALA A 90 2.95 7.47 -0.22
N ALA A 91 2.76 8.66 -0.78
CA ALA A 91 3.57 9.84 -0.55
C ALA A 91 3.59 10.26 0.93
N SER A 92 2.44 10.32 1.59
CA SER A 92 2.35 10.70 3.01
C SER A 92 3.21 9.80 3.90
N LYS A 93 3.17 8.48 3.66
CA LYS A 93 4.01 7.53 4.39
C LYS A 93 5.51 7.72 4.08
N ALA A 94 5.87 7.98 2.82
CA ALA A 94 7.26 8.18 2.44
C ALA A 94 7.85 9.46 3.07
N ILE A 95 7.06 10.53 3.18
CA ILE A 95 7.46 11.77 3.86
C ILE A 95 7.74 11.52 5.35
N GLU A 96 6.99 10.64 6.02
CA GLU A 96 7.26 10.26 7.40
C GLU A 96 8.63 9.60 7.59
N TYR A 97 9.20 8.98 6.55
CA TYR A 97 10.56 8.42 6.54
C TYR A 97 11.62 9.45 6.12
N GLY A 98 11.23 10.71 5.89
CA GLY A 98 12.14 11.81 5.59
C GLY A 98 12.50 11.95 4.11
N MET A 99 11.80 11.28 3.19
CA MET A 99 12.06 11.39 1.75
C MET A 99 11.76 12.78 1.21
N LYS A 100 12.66 13.28 0.37
CA LYS A 100 12.53 14.60 -0.28
C LYS A 100 12.66 14.52 -1.80
N THR A 101 13.49 13.62 -2.31
CA THR A 101 13.77 13.49 -3.74
C THR A 101 13.35 12.12 -4.25
N LEU A 102 12.73 12.08 -5.43
CA LEU A 102 12.27 10.87 -6.08
C LEU A 102 12.73 10.84 -7.55
N SER A 103 13.23 9.68 -7.97
CA SER A 103 13.25 9.28 -9.38
C SER A 103 11.99 8.47 -9.65
N VAL A 104 11.28 8.73 -10.72
CA VAL A 104 10.00 8.06 -10.99
C VAL A 104 10.13 7.15 -12.20
N GLU A 105 9.69 5.90 -12.02
CA GLU A 105 9.56 4.92 -13.09
C GLU A 105 8.09 4.61 -13.32
N VAL A 106 7.62 4.86 -14.53
CA VAL A 106 6.22 4.65 -14.92
C VAL A 106 6.11 3.45 -15.83
N LYS A 107 5.12 2.60 -15.57
CA LYS A 107 4.86 1.39 -16.34
C LYS A 107 3.36 1.23 -16.61
N GLY A 108 3.01 0.93 -17.86
CA GLY A 108 1.66 0.59 -18.25
C GLY A 108 0.86 1.72 -18.92
N PRO A 109 -0.23 1.39 -19.63
CA PRO A 109 -1.01 2.32 -20.45
C PRO A 109 -2.18 2.98 -19.71
N GLY A 110 -2.35 2.77 -18.42
CA GLY A 110 -3.51 3.26 -17.67
C GLY A 110 -3.61 4.78 -17.59
N SER A 111 -4.81 5.30 -17.41
CA SER A 111 -5.09 6.75 -17.31
C SER A 111 -4.55 7.40 -16.04
N GLY A 112 -4.15 6.61 -15.05
CA GLY A 112 -3.58 7.08 -13.78
C GLY A 112 -2.12 7.52 -13.84
N ARG A 113 -1.41 7.36 -14.96
CA ARG A 113 0.02 7.67 -15.11
C ARG A 113 0.35 9.11 -14.72
N GLU A 114 -0.25 10.05 -15.45
CA GLU A 114 0.03 11.48 -15.25
C GLU A 114 -0.47 12.01 -13.91
N THR A 115 -1.64 11.57 -13.51
CA THR A 115 -2.26 12.03 -12.26
C THR A 115 -1.48 11.55 -11.04
N ALA A 116 -0.90 10.35 -11.08
CA ALA A 116 0.00 9.89 -10.02
C ALA A 116 1.27 10.73 -9.92
N LEU A 117 1.88 11.09 -11.07
CA LEU A 117 3.05 11.98 -11.12
C LEU A 117 2.74 13.36 -10.53
N ARG A 118 1.64 13.96 -10.95
CA ARG A 118 1.19 15.26 -10.45
C ARG A 118 0.94 15.25 -8.95
N ALA A 119 0.33 14.17 -8.45
CA ALA A 119 0.06 14.00 -7.02
C ALA A 119 1.36 13.89 -6.21
N LEU A 120 2.36 13.13 -6.68
CA LEU A 120 3.66 13.05 -6.02
C LEU A 120 4.37 14.42 -5.97
N GLN A 121 4.32 15.18 -7.06
CA GLN A 121 4.87 16.54 -7.12
C GLN A 121 4.12 17.50 -6.18
N ALA A 122 2.79 17.44 -6.16
CA ALA A 122 1.94 18.28 -5.31
C ALA A 122 2.19 18.04 -3.81
N ARG A 123 2.64 16.86 -3.43
CA ARG A 123 3.03 16.51 -2.05
C ARG A 123 4.40 17.05 -1.64
N GLY A 124 5.10 17.72 -2.54
CA GLY A 124 6.37 18.39 -2.26
C GLY A 124 7.62 17.57 -2.52
N PHE A 125 7.52 16.43 -3.22
CA PHE A 125 8.69 15.71 -3.67
C PHE A 125 9.38 16.42 -4.84
N LYS A 126 10.70 16.52 -4.76
CA LYS A 126 11.53 16.95 -5.89
C LYS A 126 11.75 15.75 -6.83
N ILE A 127 11.15 15.79 -8.02
CA ILE A 127 11.32 14.76 -9.04
C ILE A 127 12.62 15.04 -9.79
N LEU A 128 13.56 14.08 -9.76
CA LEU A 128 14.86 14.18 -10.42
C LEU A 128 14.79 13.69 -11.86
N SER A 129 14.12 12.58 -12.09
CA SER A 129 14.00 11.95 -13.41
C SER A 129 12.69 11.18 -13.53
N ILE A 130 12.18 11.09 -14.74
CA ILE A 130 11.01 10.29 -15.08
C ILE A 130 11.44 9.35 -16.19
N LYS A 131 11.26 8.02 -15.98
CA LYS A 131 11.53 6.98 -16.96
C LYS A 131 10.25 6.22 -17.26
N ASP A 132 10.00 5.96 -18.53
CA ASP A 132 8.96 5.01 -18.95
C ASP A 132 9.61 3.63 -19.15
N THR A 133 9.15 2.66 -18.39
CA THR A 133 9.63 1.27 -18.42
C THR A 133 8.53 0.30 -18.90
N THR A 134 7.56 0.79 -19.67
CA THR A 134 6.49 -0.02 -20.21
C THR A 134 7.08 -1.11 -21.13
N PRO A 135 6.85 -2.40 -20.84
CA PRO A 135 7.40 -3.48 -21.65
C PRO A 135 6.73 -3.53 -23.03
N MET A 136 7.54 -3.61 -24.05
CA MET A 136 7.09 -3.85 -25.41
C MET A 136 7.41 -5.30 -25.79
N PRO A 137 6.40 -6.16 -26.01
CA PRO A 137 6.65 -7.57 -26.30
C PRO A 137 7.29 -7.72 -27.69
N HIS A 138 8.36 -8.52 -27.75
CA HIS A 138 8.96 -8.98 -29.00
C HIS A 138 8.39 -10.36 -29.33
N ASN A 139 7.32 -10.46 -30.13
CA ASN A 139 6.59 -11.71 -30.36
C ASN A 139 6.12 -12.42 -29.08
N GLY A 140 5.57 -11.67 -28.14
CA GLY A 140 4.99 -12.20 -26.91
C GLY A 140 3.66 -12.92 -27.14
N LEU A 141 2.98 -13.25 -26.02
CA LEU A 141 1.65 -13.86 -26.07
C LEU A 141 0.64 -12.92 -26.73
N SER A 142 -0.30 -13.50 -27.50
CA SER A 142 -1.38 -12.77 -28.10
C SER A 142 -2.25 -12.10 -27.03
N LEU A 143 -2.49 -10.80 -27.16
CA LEU A 143 -3.32 -10.03 -26.25
C LEU A 143 -4.81 -10.45 -26.26
N ILE A 144 -5.22 -11.18 -27.29
CA ILE A 144 -6.59 -11.69 -27.44
C ILE A 144 -6.88 -12.83 -26.46
N HIS A 145 -5.85 -13.50 -25.96
CA HIS A 145 -5.95 -14.67 -25.10
C HIS A 145 -5.53 -14.41 -23.63
N ILE A 146 -5.40 -13.15 -23.24
CA ILE A 146 -5.09 -12.78 -21.86
C ILE A 146 -6.34 -12.56 -21.04
#